data_46030fd7c0801dbaba318a4b91c9c326
#
_entry.id   46030fd7c0801dbaba318a4b91c9c326
#
_cell.length_a   1.000
_cell.length_b   1.000
_cell.length_c   1.000
_cell.angle_alpha   90.00
_cell.angle_beta   90.00
_cell.angle_gamma   90.00
#
_symmetry.space_group_name_H-M   'P 1'
#
loop_
_entity.id
_entity.type
_entity.pdbx_description
1 polymer ?
#
loop_
_entity_poly.entity_id
_entity_poly.type
_entity_poly.pdbx_seq_one_letter_code
_entity_poly.pdbx_strand_id
1 'polypeptide(L)'
;MLLTPWWLTAASAAEPAALPGVVLYAPSPCLACIDWADHLRENGFVVTIEEKLQADMPKIKRWLNVPSALESVHTAKVGRYFVEGHVPAQDILLLLREKPNARGLAVPGLPGGAPGRESYNPVCDTACTILDNAGQPKEIRREAFNTMLVGPDGRSSVYARH
;
A
#
# COMPACT_ATOMS: atom_id res chain seq x y z
N MET A 1 16.99 42.87 -46.26
CA MET A 1 15.89 42.49 -45.36
C MET A 1 15.98 40.99 -45.15
N LEU A 2 16.67 40.54 -44.09
CA LEU A 2 16.93 39.13 -43.82
C LEU A 2 15.94 38.65 -42.75
N LEU A 3 15.04 37.72 -43.14
CA LEU A 3 14.10 37.07 -42.27
C LEU A 3 14.79 35.91 -41.57
N THR A 4 14.98 35.98 -40.26
CA THR A 4 15.45 34.87 -39.43
C THR A 4 14.30 33.93 -39.09
N PRO A 5 14.39 32.62 -39.36
CA PRO A 5 13.34 31.68 -38.96
C PRO A 5 13.46 31.39 -37.45
N TRP A 6 12.38 31.61 -36.71
CA TRP A 6 12.22 31.15 -35.32
C TRP A 6 11.99 29.65 -35.31
N TRP A 7 12.98 28.92 -34.84
CA TRP A 7 12.81 27.50 -34.54
C TRP A 7 12.01 27.34 -33.23
N LEU A 8 10.77 26.96 -33.34
CA LEU A 8 9.96 26.48 -32.21
C LEU A 8 10.54 25.18 -31.74
N THR A 9 11.32 25.19 -30.66
CA THR A 9 11.69 23.99 -29.92
C THR A 9 10.44 23.48 -29.21
N ALA A 10 9.79 22.46 -29.75
CA ALA A 10 8.76 21.72 -29.04
C ALA A 10 9.38 21.07 -27.79
N ALA A 11 9.01 21.55 -26.60
CA ALA A 11 9.33 20.90 -25.37
C ALA A 11 8.61 19.54 -25.38
N SER A 12 9.37 18.45 -25.51
CA SER A 12 8.85 17.10 -25.34
C SER A 12 8.41 16.98 -23.89
N ALA A 13 7.10 16.91 -23.66
CA ALA A 13 6.56 16.54 -22.36
C ALA A 13 7.02 15.10 -22.07
N ALA A 14 7.89 14.94 -21.07
CA ALA A 14 8.30 13.62 -20.63
C ALA A 14 7.05 12.85 -20.19
N GLU A 15 6.80 11.72 -20.82
CA GLU A 15 5.72 10.82 -20.45
C GLU A 15 5.91 10.41 -18.97
N PRO A 16 4.85 10.44 -18.13
CA PRO A 16 5.00 10.07 -16.73
C PRO A 16 5.55 8.64 -16.64
N ALA A 17 6.65 8.47 -15.94
CA ALA A 17 7.28 7.16 -15.76
C ALA A 17 6.25 6.19 -15.16
N ALA A 18 6.09 5.01 -15.78
CA ALA A 18 5.18 3.99 -15.29
C ALA A 18 5.49 3.63 -13.83
N LEU A 19 4.44 3.46 -13.02
CA LEU A 19 4.59 3.03 -11.64
C LEU A 19 5.22 1.63 -11.59
N PRO A 20 6.08 1.34 -10.60
CA PRO A 20 6.60 -0.01 -10.41
C PRO A 20 5.45 -0.98 -10.08
N GLY A 21 5.54 -2.21 -10.56
CA GLY A 21 4.61 -3.26 -10.19
C GLY A 21 4.66 -3.54 -8.68
N VAL A 22 3.52 -3.94 -8.14
CA VAL A 22 3.36 -4.35 -6.74
C VAL A 22 3.25 -5.87 -6.70
N VAL A 23 4.09 -6.53 -5.90
CA VAL A 23 3.94 -7.94 -5.56
C VAL A 23 3.43 -8.01 -4.12
N LEU A 24 2.18 -8.43 -3.97
CA LEU A 24 1.51 -8.57 -2.68
C LEU A 24 1.59 -10.02 -2.19
N TYR A 25 2.27 -10.26 -1.09
CA TYR A 25 2.28 -11.53 -0.36
C TYR A 25 1.16 -11.50 0.68
N ALA A 26 0.14 -12.31 0.49
CA ALA A 26 -1.04 -12.34 1.34
C ALA A 26 -1.29 -13.76 1.89
N PRO A 27 -1.64 -13.90 3.18
CA PRO A 27 -2.10 -15.19 3.69
C PRO A 27 -3.44 -15.55 3.04
N SER A 28 -3.64 -16.82 2.70
CA SER A 28 -4.92 -17.27 2.11
C SER A 28 -5.75 -18.01 3.17
N PRO A 29 -7.05 -17.67 3.29
CA PRO A 29 -7.80 -16.61 2.61
C PRO A 29 -7.64 -15.23 3.30
N CYS A 30 -7.58 -14.14 2.51
CA CYS A 30 -7.52 -12.78 3.06
C CYS A 30 -8.32 -11.80 2.18
N LEU A 31 -9.61 -11.60 2.49
CA LEU A 31 -10.46 -10.68 1.72
C LEU A 31 -9.98 -9.23 1.84
N ALA A 32 -9.63 -8.77 3.03
CA ALA A 32 -9.09 -7.43 3.23
C ALA A 32 -7.80 -7.16 2.43
N CYS A 33 -6.99 -8.20 2.18
CA CYS A 33 -5.81 -8.07 1.32
C CYS A 33 -6.20 -7.89 -0.15
N ILE A 34 -7.26 -8.56 -0.60
CA ILE A 34 -7.81 -8.40 -1.95
C ILE A 34 -8.37 -7.00 -2.11
N ASP A 35 -9.18 -6.53 -1.16
CA ASP A 35 -9.75 -5.17 -1.17
C ASP A 35 -8.65 -4.09 -1.18
N TRP A 36 -7.56 -4.30 -0.43
CA TRP A 36 -6.41 -3.40 -0.48
C TRP A 36 -5.69 -3.44 -1.85
N ALA A 37 -5.57 -4.62 -2.47
CA ALA A 37 -5.01 -4.72 -3.81
C ALA A 37 -5.87 -3.97 -4.85
N ASP A 38 -7.20 -4.04 -4.71
CA ASP A 38 -8.12 -3.31 -5.57
C ASP A 38 -8.02 -1.80 -5.37
N HIS A 39 -7.90 -1.33 -4.11
CA HIS A 39 -7.59 0.06 -3.81
C HIS A 39 -6.31 0.54 -4.52
N LEU A 40 -5.26 -0.27 -4.55
CA LEU A 40 -4.05 0.08 -5.29
C LEU A 40 -4.28 0.11 -6.80
N ARG A 41 -5.02 -0.85 -7.37
CA ARG A 41 -5.35 -0.88 -8.80
C ARG A 41 -6.15 0.34 -9.23
N GLU A 42 -7.12 0.77 -8.43
CA GLU A 42 -7.89 2.00 -8.64
C GLU A 42 -7.01 3.27 -8.65
N ASN A 43 -5.86 3.21 -7.98
CA ASN A 43 -4.87 4.28 -7.94
C ASN A 43 -3.72 4.08 -8.97
N GLY A 44 -3.90 3.22 -9.97
CA GLY A 44 -3.01 3.08 -11.11
C GLY A 44 -1.86 2.10 -10.93
N PHE A 45 -1.83 1.32 -9.84
CA PHE A 45 -0.81 0.28 -9.66
C PHE A 45 -1.19 -1.02 -10.38
N VAL A 46 -0.18 -1.72 -10.92
CA VAL A 46 -0.32 -3.10 -11.37
C VAL A 46 0.03 -4.01 -10.18
N VAL A 47 -0.96 -4.77 -9.69
CA VAL A 47 -0.81 -5.61 -8.49
C VAL A 47 -0.91 -7.07 -8.85
N THR A 48 0.14 -7.83 -8.52
CA THR A 48 0.17 -9.29 -8.53
C THR A 48 0.01 -9.80 -7.11
N ILE A 49 -0.98 -10.65 -6.86
CA ILE A 49 -1.20 -11.27 -5.55
C ILE A 49 -0.54 -12.64 -5.55
N GLU A 50 0.35 -12.87 -4.60
CA GLU A 50 0.91 -14.17 -4.28
C GLU A 50 0.33 -14.68 -2.97
N GLU A 51 -0.61 -15.62 -3.06
CA GLU A 51 -1.15 -16.29 -1.89
C GLU A 51 -0.10 -17.17 -1.22
N LYS A 52 -0.02 -17.09 0.10
CA LYS A 52 0.94 -17.82 0.92
C LYS A 52 0.22 -18.52 2.08
N LEU A 53 0.83 -19.56 2.60
CA LEU A 53 0.38 -20.12 3.87
C LEU A 53 0.67 -19.12 5.00
N GLN A 54 -0.23 -19.03 5.96
CA GLN A 54 -0.05 -18.16 7.14
C GLN A 54 1.31 -18.41 7.84
N ALA A 55 1.75 -19.66 7.89
CA ALA A 55 3.01 -20.06 8.51
C ALA A 55 4.27 -19.55 7.75
N ASP A 56 4.13 -19.17 6.48
CA ASP A 56 5.24 -18.65 5.68
C ASP A 56 5.38 -17.14 5.74
N MET A 57 4.34 -16.43 6.16
CA MET A 57 4.36 -14.96 6.24
C MET A 57 5.52 -14.40 7.09
N PRO A 58 5.89 -14.97 8.25
CA PRO A 58 7.03 -14.48 9.02
C PRO A 58 8.37 -14.57 8.28
N LYS A 59 8.55 -15.57 7.39
CA LYS A 59 9.78 -15.69 6.58
C LYS A 59 9.84 -14.57 5.52
N ILE A 60 8.69 -14.28 4.89
CA ILE A 60 8.57 -13.22 3.87
C ILE A 60 8.86 -11.85 4.50
N LYS A 61 8.26 -11.57 5.65
CA LYS A 61 8.47 -10.31 6.39
C LYS A 61 9.95 -10.11 6.76
N ARG A 62 10.60 -11.15 7.28
CA ARG A 62 12.05 -11.10 7.56
C ARG A 62 12.89 -10.88 6.30
N TRP A 63 12.55 -11.57 5.20
CA TRP A 63 13.25 -11.40 3.93
C TRP A 63 13.15 -9.96 3.40
N LEU A 64 11.99 -9.30 3.57
CA LEU A 64 11.77 -7.91 3.20
C LEU A 64 12.26 -6.91 4.26
N ASN A 65 12.84 -7.37 5.37
CA ASN A 65 13.34 -6.56 6.48
C ASN A 65 12.24 -5.69 7.14
N VAL A 66 11.02 -6.22 7.25
CA VAL A 66 9.94 -5.61 8.02
C VAL A 66 10.26 -5.74 9.51
N PRO A 67 10.27 -4.63 10.28
CA PRO A 67 10.44 -4.70 11.73
C PRO A 67 9.26 -5.42 12.39
N SER A 68 9.54 -6.35 13.32
CA SER A 68 8.48 -7.15 13.96
C SER A 68 7.43 -6.32 14.71
N ALA A 69 7.83 -5.17 15.26
CA ALA A 69 6.91 -4.25 15.94
C ALA A 69 5.91 -3.55 14.99
N LEU A 70 6.13 -3.62 13.67
CA LEU A 70 5.29 -2.98 12.66
C LEU A 70 4.56 -3.99 11.78
N GLU A 71 4.69 -5.28 12.06
CA GLU A 71 4.02 -6.32 11.27
C GLU A 71 2.49 -6.19 11.30
N SER A 72 1.87 -6.45 10.16
CA SER A 72 0.43 -6.51 9.93
C SER A 72 0.08 -7.84 9.25
N VAL A 73 -1.05 -7.92 8.53
CA VAL A 73 -1.51 -9.17 7.90
C VAL A 73 -0.68 -9.51 6.66
N HIS A 74 -0.55 -8.57 5.73
CA HIS A 74 0.10 -8.78 4.45
C HIS A 74 1.32 -7.87 4.28
N THR A 75 2.18 -8.26 3.35
CA THR A 75 3.39 -7.50 3.00
C THR A 75 3.50 -7.42 1.49
N ALA A 76 3.78 -6.25 0.96
CA ALA A 76 4.02 -6.07 -0.47
C ALA A 76 5.45 -5.58 -0.74
N LYS A 77 5.92 -5.85 -1.96
CA LYS A 77 7.13 -5.27 -2.52
C LYS A 77 6.74 -4.30 -3.63
N VAL A 78 7.21 -3.06 -3.54
CA VAL A 78 6.98 -1.99 -4.50
C VAL A 78 8.33 -1.36 -4.87
N GLY A 79 8.84 -1.71 -6.04
CA GLY A 79 10.20 -1.34 -6.41
C GLY A 79 11.22 -1.87 -5.40
N ARG A 80 11.98 -0.96 -4.75
CA ARG A 80 12.95 -1.31 -3.70
C ARG A 80 12.37 -1.32 -2.29
N TYR A 81 11.13 -0.86 -2.12
CA TYR A 81 10.50 -0.70 -0.81
C TYR A 81 9.62 -1.88 -0.46
N PHE A 82 9.51 -2.18 0.83
CA PHE A 82 8.40 -2.96 1.33
C PHE A 82 7.22 -2.04 1.69
N VAL A 83 6.03 -2.59 1.64
CA VAL A 83 4.80 -1.96 2.15
C VAL A 83 4.10 -2.98 3.03
N GLU A 84 3.96 -2.68 4.31
CA GLU A 84 3.40 -3.57 5.31
C GLU A 84 2.01 -3.09 5.73
N GLY A 85 1.01 -3.97 5.61
CA GLY A 85 -0.36 -3.67 5.99
C GLY A 85 -1.07 -2.69 5.05
N HIS A 86 -2.16 -2.13 5.52
CA HIS A 86 -3.12 -1.35 4.73
C HIS A 86 -2.70 0.11 4.51
N VAL A 87 -1.51 0.31 3.93
CA VAL A 87 -0.97 1.63 3.62
C VAL A 87 -1.78 2.26 2.48
N PRO A 88 -2.25 3.53 2.61
CA PRO A 88 -2.95 4.22 1.55
C PRO A 88 -2.09 4.39 0.28
N ALA A 89 -2.71 4.25 -0.88
CA ALA A 89 -2.04 4.39 -2.18
C ALA A 89 -1.32 5.74 -2.33
N GLN A 90 -1.89 6.82 -1.79
CA GLN A 90 -1.30 8.16 -1.84
C GLN A 90 0.05 8.23 -1.12
N ASP A 91 0.20 7.53 0.00
CA ASP A 91 1.46 7.47 0.74
C ASP A 91 2.52 6.70 -0.07
N ILE A 92 2.11 5.61 -0.75
CA ILE A 92 3.00 4.86 -1.62
C ILE A 92 3.42 5.70 -2.82
N LEU A 93 2.50 6.44 -3.43
CA LEU A 93 2.81 7.36 -4.53
C LEU A 93 3.78 8.45 -4.08
N LEU A 94 3.58 9.01 -2.88
CA LEU A 94 4.48 10.00 -2.31
C LEU A 94 5.88 9.41 -2.07
N LEU A 95 5.97 8.21 -1.48
CA LEU A 95 7.23 7.48 -1.27
C LEU A 95 7.99 7.27 -2.59
N LEU A 96 7.28 6.86 -3.65
CA LEU A 96 7.88 6.62 -4.97
C LEU A 96 8.37 7.91 -5.65
N ARG A 97 7.70 9.03 -5.38
CA ARG A 97 8.08 10.35 -5.86
C ARG A 97 9.29 10.91 -5.12
N GLU A 98 9.29 10.83 -3.80
CA GLU A 98 10.35 11.37 -2.93
C GLU A 98 11.61 10.51 -2.92
N LYS A 99 11.47 9.20 -3.12
CA LYS A 99 12.55 8.21 -3.14
C LYS A 99 13.49 8.31 -1.93
N PRO A 100 12.97 8.42 -0.70
CA PRO A 100 13.82 8.56 0.47
C PRO A 100 14.73 7.34 0.64
N ASN A 101 15.86 7.52 1.35
CA ASN A 101 16.66 6.39 1.77
C ASN A 101 15.97 5.68 2.96
N ALA A 102 15.07 4.77 2.62
CA ALA A 102 14.23 4.02 3.57
C ALA A 102 14.09 2.57 3.12
N ARG A 103 13.67 1.69 4.03
CA ARG A 103 13.31 0.30 3.73
C ARG A 103 11.88 0.21 3.17
N GLY A 104 10.94 1.00 3.68
CA GLY A 104 9.55 0.96 3.25
C GLY A 104 8.59 1.71 4.17
N LEU A 105 7.31 1.45 3.97
CA LEU A 105 6.19 1.98 4.76
C LEU A 105 5.48 0.85 5.51
N ALA A 106 4.88 1.20 6.65
CA ALA A 106 4.05 0.28 7.42
C ALA A 106 2.84 0.98 8.04
N VAL A 107 1.69 0.30 8.00
CA VAL A 107 0.54 0.57 8.85
C VAL A 107 0.40 -0.64 9.77
N PRO A 108 0.88 -0.55 11.02
CA PRO A 108 0.83 -1.67 11.95
C PRO A 108 -0.60 -1.97 12.38
N GLY A 109 -0.86 -3.22 12.65
CA GLY A 109 -2.19 -3.68 13.08
C GLY A 109 -3.20 -3.70 11.93
N LEU A 110 -4.47 -3.50 12.27
CA LEU A 110 -5.61 -3.54 11.35
C LEU A 110 -6.59 -2.39 11.66
N PRO A 111 -6.17 -1.13 11.49
CA PRO A 111 -7.03 0.00 11.84
C PRO A 111 -8.30 0.03 10.98
N GLY A 112 -9.43 0.21 11.64
CA GLY A 112 -10.72 0.35 10.97
C GLY A 112 -10.76 1.60 10.11
N GLY A 113 -11.24 1.48 8.87
CA GLY A 113 -11.29 2.58 7.91
C GLY A 113 -10.04 2.79 7.07
N ALA A 114 -8.95 2.03 7.33
CA ALA A 114 -7.83 1.97 6.38
C ALA A 114 -8.29 1.33 5.06
N PRO A 115 -7.60 1.61 3.92
CA PRO A 115 -7.97 1.02 2.63
C PRO A 115 -8.06 -0.51 2.67
N GLY A 116 -9.18 -1.08 2.20
CA GLY A 116 -9.50 -2.50 2.34
C GLY A 116 -10.02 -2.90 3.73
N ARG A 117 -10.25 -1.91 4.61
CA ARG A 117 -10.80 -2.09 5.96
C ARG A 117 -11.99 -1.16 6.22
N GLU A 118 -12.67 -0.76 5.18
CA GLU A 118 -13.82 0.16 5.25
C GLU A 118 -15.09 -0.53 5.72
N SER A 119 -15.11 -1.88 5.66
CA SER A 119 -16.24 -2.70 6.10
C SER A 119 -15.80 -3.66 7.20
N TYR A 120 -16.65 -3.89 8.19
CA TYR A 120 -16.33 -4.76 9.32
C TYR A 120 -17.23 -6.01 9.34
N ASN A 121 -16.62 -7.19 9.45
CA ASN A 121 -17.32 -8.43 9.81
C ASN A 121 -16.86 -8.96 11.17
N PRO A 122 -17.71 -8.97 12.22
CA PRO A 122 -17.33 -9.45 13.55
C PRO A 122 -17.02 -10.95 13.61
N VAL A 123 -17.38 -11.73 12.58
CA VAL A 123 -17.13 -13.18 12.50
C VAL A 123 -15.87 -13.53 11.71
N CYS A 124 -15.12 -12.52 11.22
CA CYS A 124 -13.94 -12.74 10.39
C CYS A 124 -12.77 -11.93 10.94
N ASP A 125 -11.78 -12.58 11.54
CA ASP A 125 -10.58 -11.93 12.10
C ASP A 125 -9.76 -11.17 11.06
N THR A 126 -9.98 -11.45 9.77
CA THR A 126 -9.33 -10.79 8.63
C THR A 126 -10.20 -9.72 7.97
N ALA A 127 -11.26 -9.25 8.65
CA ALA A 127 -12.20 -8.22 8.19
C ALA A 127 -12.87 -8.53 6.84
N CYS A 128 -13.71 -9.52 6.84
CA CYS A 128 -14.61 -9.72 5.73
C CYS A 128 -15.66 -8.59 5.69
N THR A 129 -16.05 -8.16 4.51
CA THR A 129 -17.18 -7.24 4.33
C THR A 129 -18.47 -7.85 4.86
N ILE A 130 -19.16 -7.20 5.81
CA ILE A 130 -20.54 -7.58 6.18
C ILE A 130 -21.53 -6.71 5.45
N LEU A 131 -22.53 -7.40 4.97
CA LEU A 131 -23.81 -6.78 4.66
C LEU A 131 -24.62 -6.71 5.97
N ASP A 132 -25.28 -5.61 6.24
CA ASP A 132 -26.29 -5.50 7.28
C ASP A 132 -27.51 -6.36 6.93
N ASN A 133 -28.55 -6.37 7.81
CA ASN A 133 -29.79 -7.12 7.56
C ASN A 133 -30.56 -6.64 6.30
N ALA A 134 -30.17 -5.52 5.70
CA ALA A 134 -30.72 -4.97 4.46
C ALA A 134 -29.82 -5.24 3.24
N GLY A 135 -28.72 -5.98 3.39
CA GLY A 135 -27.78 -6.28 2.32
C GLY A 135 -26.84 -5.12 1.98
N GLN A 136 -26.71 -4.11 2.85
CA GLN A 136 -25.82 -2.97 2.64
C GLN A 136 -24.51 -3.16 3.41
N PRO A 137 -23.37 -2.68 2.88
CA PRO A 137 -22.10 -2.70 3.60
C PRO A 137 -22.24 -1.91 4.92
N LYS A 138 -21.94 -2.56 6.04
CA LYS A 138 -21.93 -1.88 7.33
C LYS A 138 -20.67 -1.07 7.45
N GLU A 139 -20.78 0.25 7.54
CA GLU A 139 -19.66 1.12 7.82
C GLU A 139 -19.06 0.81 9.19
N ILE A 140 -17.74 0.68 9.23
CA ILE A 140 -17.02 0.59 10.50
C ILE A 140 -16.70 2.00 11.02
N ARG A 141 -16.55 2.08 12.33
CA ARG A 141 -16.02 3.28 12.96
C ARG A 141 -14.58 3.47 12.49
N ARG A 142 -14.30 4.62 11.87
CA ARG A 142 -12.94 4.98 11.49
C ARG A 142 -12.07 5.19 12.71
N GLU A 143 -10.89 4.59 12.67
CA GLU A 143 -9.85 4.73 13.67
C GLU A 143 -8.75 5.64 13.11
N ALA A 144 -8.22 6.54 13.93
CA ALA A 144 -7.03 7.29 13.54
C ALA A 144 -5.82 6.34 13.50
N PHE A 145 -5.04 6.40 12.44
CA PHE A 145 -3.83 5.59 12.30
C PHE A 145 -2.69 6.38 11.64
N ASN A 146 -1.49 5.86 11.74
CA ASN A 146 -0.32 6.45 11.13
C ASN A 146 0.28 5.49 10.10
N THR A 147 0.71 6.05 8.97
CA THR A 147 1.69 5.40 8.10
C THR A 147 3.08 5.70 8.66
N MET A 148 3.86 4.67 8.90
CA MET A 148 5.22 4.74 9.43
C MET A 148 6.24 4.60 8.31
N LEU A 149 7.25 5.47 8.25
CA LEU A 149 8.42 5.30 7.40
C LEU A 149 9.49 4.53 8.18
N VAL A 150 10.03 3.48 7.58
CA VAL A 150 11.10 2.68 8.16
C VAL A 150 12.43 3.05 7.51
N GLY A 151 13.31 3.64 8.28
CA GLY A 151 14.65 4.06 7.84
C GLY A 151 15.60 2.88 7.56
N PRO A 152 16.78 3.17 7.00
CA PRO A 152 17.76 2.14 6.66
C PRO A 152 18.32 1.42 7.88
N ASP A 153 18.29 2.06 9.05
CA ASP A 153 18.68 1.50 10.35
C ASP A 153 17.57 0.67 11.04
N GLY A 154 16.38 0.61 10.42
CA GLY A 154 15.21 -0.09 10.97
C GLY A 154 14.38 0.73 11.96
N ARG A 155 14.78 1.97 12.27
CA ARG A 155 13.95 2.88 13.07
C ARG A 155 12.77 3.38 12.25
N SER A 156 11.66 3.59 12.94
CA SER A 156 10.45 4.11 12.31
C SER A 156 10.12 5.51 12.80
N SER A 157 9.51 6.30 11.91
CA SER A 157 8.95 7.62 12.19
C SER A 157 7.60 7.77 11.53
N VAL A 158 6.75 8.67 12.02
CA VAL A 158 5.47 8.96 11.39
C VAL A 158 5.70 9.61 10.03
N TYR A 159 5.16 8.99 8.98
CA TYR A 159 5.21 9.49 7.61
C TYR A 159 3.95 10.27 7.24
N ALA A 160 2.78 9.72 7.57
CA ALA A 160 1.49 10.35 7.38
C ALA A 160 0.53 10.02 8.54
N ARG A 161 -0.48 10.86 8.75
CA ARG A 161 -1.54 10.68 9.75
C ARG A 161 -2.89 10.63 9.03
N HIS A 162 -3.75 9.71 9.42
CA HIS A 162 -5.05 9.47 8.81
C HIS A 162 -6.17 9.46 9.83
#